data_0822f3d21d9f8cfeb55f54372d8e9793
#
_entry.id   0822f3d21d9f8cfeb55f54372d8e9793
#
_cell.length_a   1.000
_cell.length_b   1.000
_cell.length_c   1.000
_cell.angle_alpha   90.00
_cell.angle_beta   90.00
_cell.angle_gamma   90.00
#
_symmetry.space_group_name_H-M   'P 1'
#
loop_
_entity.id
_entity.type
_entity.pdbx_description
1 polymer ?
#
loop_
_entity_poly.entity_id
_entity_poly.type
_entity_poly.pdbx_seq_one_letter_code
_entity_poly.pdbx_strand_id
1 'polypeptide(L)'
;MWEEPCISGTRGSGAVFFSGCGLRCVFCQNERISQKGEGKQVTPKRLSEIFRELEEQGAHNINLVTAAHFVPAVLDALALYRPNLPIVYNSSGYESVETLRMLDGAVDIYLPDYKYIDPNMAAMLSGARDYPDVAHAAIAEMVRQTGAPVYDENGMMMRGTLIRHLVLPGLTGDSIRILERICDDFPGIPVSLMGQYTPCGRALTMPGMDRKIRKKEYARVLAYMEAVGLDGYRQELGAADGAFIP
;
A
#
# COMPACT_ATOMS: atom_id res chain seq x y z
N MET A 1 -11.78 4.46 6.12
CA MET A 1 -10.62 3.55 6.30
C MET A 1 -9.53 4.28 7.04
N TRP A 2 -8.74 3.58 7.83
CA TRP A 2 -7.65 4.14 8.62
C TRP A 2 -6.32 3.62 8.08
N GLU A 3 -5.50 4.52 7.60
CA GLU A 3 -4.12 4.30 7.15
C GLU A 3 -3.16 4.96 8.15
N GLU A 4 -1.95 5.27 7.75
CA GLU A 4 -1.00 6.05 8.56
C GLU A 4 -1.62 7.39 9.02
N PRO A 5 -1.21 7.93 10.19
CA PRO A 5 -1.79 9.16 10.73
C PRO A 5 -1.78 10.33 9.74
N CYS A 6 -0.73 10.47 8.94
CA CYS A 6 -0.62 11.53 7.93
C CYS A 6 -1.55 11.34 6.72
N ILE A 7 -2.14 10.15 6.54
CA ILE A 7 -3.10 9.86 5.47
C ILE A 7 -4.52 9.93 5.99
N SER A 8 -4.81 9.28 7.11
CA SER A 8 -6.18 9.16 7.64
C SER A 8 -6.58 10.32 8.55
N GLY A 9 -5.63 10.92 9.26
CA GLY A 9 -5.90 11.99 10.24
C GLY A 9 -7.03 11.62 11.19
N THR A 10 -7.92 12.57 11.43
CA THR A 10 -9.08 12.41 12.34
C THR A 10 -10.39 12.05 11.62
N ARG A 11 -10.47 12.27 10.30
CA ARG A 11 -11.69 12.07 9.51
C ARG A 11 -11.67 10.80 8.66
N GLY A 12 -10.51 10.13 8.60
CA GLY A 12 -10.34 8.93 7.80
C GLY A 12 -10.05 9.20 6.32
N SER A 13 -9.74 8.14 5.61
CA SER A 13 -9.44 8.10 4.18
C SER A 13 -10.64 7.60 3.40
N GLY A 14 -11.06 8.30 2.35
CA GLY A 14 -12.13 7.93 1.43
C GLY A 14 -11.71 6.79 0.51
N ALA A 15 -11.80 5.53 0.98
CA ALA A 15 -11.27 4.38 0.26
C ALA A 15 -12.23 3.84 -0.79
N VAL A 16 -11.71 3.64 -2.01
CA VAL A 16 -12.37 2.95 -3.12
C VAL A 16 -11.58 1.69 -3.42
N PHE A 17 -12.14 0.53 -3.11
CA PHE A 17 -11.54 -0.78 -3.39
C PHE A 17 -11.89 -1.26 -4.78
N PHE A 18 -10.88 -1.60 -5.57
CA PHE A 18 -11.06 -2.17 -6.90
C PHE A 18 -10.93 -3.69 -6.87
N SER A 19 -11.79 -4.39 -7.61
CA SER A 19 -11.75 -5.84 -7.73
C SER A 19 -10.60 -6.32 -8.61
N GLY A 20 -10.04 -7.46 -8.23
CA GLY A 20 -8.89 -8.04 -8.93
C GLY A 20 -7.55 -7.55 -8.35
N CYS A 21 -6.54 -8.39 -8.53
CA CYS A 21 -5.16 -8.08 -8.16
C CYS A 21 -4.20 -8.95 -8.98
N GLY A 22 -3.07 -8.42 -9.39
CA GLY A 22 -2.02 -9.18 -10.08
C GLY A 22 -1.35 -10.23 -9.19
N LEU A 23 -1.43 -10.06 -7.88
CA LEU A 23 -0.87 -10.98 -6.89
C LEU A 23 -1.89 -11.99 -6.36
N ARG A 24 -1.39 -13.14 -5.88
CA ARG A 24 -2.16 -14.22 -5.24
C ARG A 24 -1.70 -14.44 -3.81
N CYS A 25 -1.56 -13.36 -3.03
CA CYS A 25 -1.04 -13.43 -1.67
C CYS A 25 -1.82 -14.44 -0.81
N VAL A 26 -1.10 -15.36 -0.16
CA VAL A 26 -1.70 -16.41 0.67
C VAL A 26 -2.37 -15.85 1.93
N PHE A 27 -1.97 -14.63 2.34
CA PHE A 27 -2.47 -13.89 3.51
C PHE A 27 -3.29 -12.65 3.14
N CYS A 28 -3.92 -12.64 1.96
CA CYS A 28 -4.68 -11.46 1.53
C CYS A 28 -5.93 -11.28 2.40
N GLN A 29 -6.01 -10.19 3.14
CA GLN A 29 -7.19 -9.85 3.94
C GLN A 29 -8.39 -9.51 3.05
N ASN A 30 -8.14 -9.00 1.84
CA ASN A 30 -9.14 -8.64 0.85
C ASN A 30 -9.34 -9.73 -0.21
N GLU A 31 -9.18 -11.02 0.15
CA GLU A 31 -9.24 -12.14 -0.81
C GLU A 31 -10.55 -12.16 -1.62
N ARG A 32 -11.67 -11.83 -0.99
CA ARG A 32 -12.99 -11.77 -1.65
C ARG A 32 -13.01 -10.78 -2.80
N ILE A 33 -12.44 -9.60 -2.59
CA ILE A 33 -12.34 -8.53 -3.60
C ILE A 33 -11.23 -8.85 -4.60
N SER A 34 -10.02 -9.14 -4.11
CA SER A 34 -8.82 -9.23 -4.92
C SER A 34 -8.71 -10.52 -5.76
N GLN A 35 -9.22 -11.65 -5.26
CA GLN A 35 -9.08 -12.95 -5.92
C GLN A 35 -10.40 -13.56 -6.39
N LYS A 36 -11.51 -13.30 -5.67
CA LYS A 36 -12.84 -13.80 -6.04
C LYS A 36 -13.63 -12.81 -6.91
N GLY A 37 -13.12 -11.59 -7.07
CA GLY A 37 -13.71 -10.58 -7.95
C GLY A 37 -15.04 -10.02 -7.42
N GLU A 38 -15.26 -10.10 -6.10
CA GLU A 38 -16.45 -9.49 -5.51
C GLU A 38 -16.39 -7.98 -5.65
N GLY A 39 -17.51 -7.39 -6.08
CA GLY A 39 -17.65 -5.95 -6.25
C GLY A 39 -18.85 -5.59 -7.10
N LYS A 40 -19.07 -4.31 -7.26
CA LYS A 40 -20.15 -3.76 -8.09
C LYS A 40 -19.54 -3.07 -9.31
N GLN A 41 -20.00 -3.45 -10.50
CA GLN A 41 -19.59 -2.76 -11.72
C GLN A 41 -20.15 -1.34 -11.73
N VAL A 42 -19.26 -0.38 -11.98
CA VAL A 42 -19.61 1.04 -12.09
C VAL A 42 -19.00 1.65 -13.35
N THR A 43 -19.66 2.68 -13.89
CA THR A 43 -19.12 3.47 -15.01
C THR A 43 -18.13 4.52 -14.50
N PRO A 44 -17.23 5.09 -15.34
CA PRO A 44 -16.39 6.22 -14.95
C PRO A 44 -17.20 7.41 -14.40
N LYS A 45 -18.40 7.67 -14.95
CA LYS A 45 -19.31 8.68 -14.40
C LYS A 45 -19.72 8.37 -12.96
N ARG A 46 -20.13 7.12 -12.67
CA ARG A 46 -20.49 6.74 -11.31
C ARG A 46 -19.29 6.79 -10.37
N LEU A 47 -18.09 6.42 -10.85
CA LEU A 47 -16.86 6.52 -10.08
C LEU A 47 -16.55 7.99 -9.72
N SER A 48 -16.74 8.93 -10.66
CA SER A 48 -16.57 10.36 -10.40
C SER A 48 -17.58 10.91 -9.37
N GLU A 49 -18.80 10.39 -9.39
CA GLU A 49 -19.82 10.71 -8.37
C GLU A 49 -19.43 10.17 -6.98
N ILE A 50 -18.85 8.97 -6.90
CA ILE A 50 -18.32 8.40 -5.67
C ILE A 50 -17.19 9.27 -5.10
N PHE A 51 -16.30 9.79 -5.94
CA PHE A 51 -15.25 10.72 -5.48
C PHE A 51 -15.85 11.97 -4.83
N ARG A 52 -16.90 12.54 -5.45
CA ARG A 52 -17.62 13.68 -4.90
C ARG A 52 -18.30 13.36 -3.56
N GLU A 53 -18.98 12.22 -3.48
CA GLU A 53 -19.65 11.77 -2.26
C GLU A 53 -18.67 11.62 -1.08
N LEU A 54 -17.47 11.07 -1.34
CA LEU A 54 -16.42 10.91 -0.32
C LEU A 54 -15.84 12.27 0.11
N GLU A 55 -15.67 13.21 -0.81
CA GLU A 55 -15.26 14.59 -0.48
C GLU A 55 -16.32 15.29 0.35
N GLU A 56 -17.60 15.20 -0.02
CA GLU A 56 -18.74 15.77 0.72
C GLU A 56 -18.90 15.17 2.12
N GLN A 57 -18.53 13.90 2.31
CA GLN A 57 -18.46 13.24 3.62
C GLN A 57 -17.29 13.72 4.48
N GLY A 58 -16.41 14.55 3.94
CA GLY A 58 -15.30 15.17 4.66
C GLY A 58 -14.06 14.26 4.80
N ALA A 59 -13.86 13.29 3.93
CA ALA A 59 -12.63 12.48 3.89
C ALA A 59 -11.39 13.38 3.73
N HIS A 60 -10.22 12.94 4.23
CA HIS A 60 -8.98 13.68 4.03
C HIS A 60 -8.39 13.53 2.61
N ASN A 61 -8.71 12.45 1.94
CA ASN A 61 -8.23 12.12 0.59
C ASN A 61 -9.16 11.11 -0.08
N ILE A 62 -8.96 10.87 -1.38
CA ILE A 62 -9.56 9.75 -2.11
C ILE A 62 -8.49 8.68 -2.27
N ASN A 63 -8.69 7.52 -1.65
CA ASN A 63 -7.72 6.43 -1.61
C ASN A 63 -8.13 5.30 -2.56
N LEU A 64 -7.42 5.17 -3.67
CA LEU A 64 -7.63 4.18 -4.72
C LEU A 64 -6.87 2.90 -4.37
N VAL A 65 -7.57 1.90 -3.84
CA VAL A 65 -6.95 0.64 -3.37
C VAL A 65 -6.95 -0.40 -4.47
N THR A 66 -5.76 -0.81 -4.92
CA THR A 66 -5.54 -1.85 -5.95
C THR A 66 -6.18 -1.49 -7.31
N ALA A 67 -6.00 -0.25 -7.76
CA ALA A 67 -6.64 0.26 -8.98
C ALA A 67 -5.91 -0.08 -10.30
N ALA A 68 -4.84 -0.88 -10.29
CA ALA A 68 -3.98 -1.18 -11.45
C ALA A 68 -4.72 -1.55 -12.72
N HIS A 69 -5.73 -2.41 -12.59
CA HIS A 69 -6.50 -2.91 -13.75
C HIS A 69 -7.51 -1.89 -14.29
N PHE A 70 -7.71 -0.78 -13.58
CA PHE A 70 -8.76 0.21 -13.86
C PHE A 70 -8.21 1.62 -14.10
N VAL A 71 -6.90 1.77 -14.29
CA VAL A 71 -6.25 3.08 -14.49
C VAL A 71 -6.93 3.92 -15.58
N PRO A 72 -7.26 3.40 -16.78
CA PRO A 72 -7.98 4.21 -17.77
C PRO A 72 -9.33 4.72 -17.24
N ALA A 73 -10.12 3.88 -16.58
CA ALA A 73 -11.43 4.27 -16.02
C ALA A 73 -11.30 5.25 -14.85
N VAL A 74 -10.23 5.16 -14.07
CA VAL A 74 -9.90 6.15 -13.01
C VAL A 74 -9.58 7.50 -13.64
N LEU A 75 -8.76 7.54 -14.69
CA LEU A 75 -8.42 8.77 -15.41
C LEU A 75 -9.66 9.41 -16.05
N ASP A 76 -10.52 8.62 -16.67
CA ASP A 76 -11.82 9.09 -17.20
C ASP A 76 -12.70 9.69 -16.09
N ALA A 77 -12.75 9.05 -14.93
CA ALA A 77 -13.52 9.56 -13.77
C ALA A 77 -12.93 10.86 -13.23
N LEU A 78 -11.61 10.97 -13.11
CA LEU A 78 -10.92 12.18 -12.67
C LEU A 78 -11.06 13.33 -13.69
N ALA A 79 -11.15 13.03 -14.99
CA ALA A 79 -11.44 14.01 -16.02
C ALA A 79 -12.88 14.57 -15.91
N LEU A 80 -13.84 13.76 -15.43
CA LEU A 80 -15.22 14.20 -15.17
C LEU A 80 -15.35 15.00 -13.87
N TYR A 81 -14.60 14.61 -12.84
CA TYR A 81 -14.57 15.29 -11.56
C TYR A 81 -13.24 15.06 -10.85
N ARG A 82 -12.43 16.11 -10.71
CA ARG A 82 -11.21 16.13 -9.89
C ARG A 82 -11.56 16.68 -8.51
N PRO A 83 -11.49 15.86 -7.42
CA PRO A 83 -11.67 16.36 -6.05
C PRO A 83 -10.62 17.42 -5.68
N ASN A 84 -10.96 18.30 -4.74
CA ASN A 84 -10.00 19.22 -4.12
C ASN A 84 -9.16 18.56 -3.01
N LEU A 85 -9.26 17.24 -2.91
CA LEU A 85 -8.55 16.39 -1.97
C LEU A 85 -7.41 15.66 -2.69
N PRO A 86 -6.32 15.30 -1.99
CA PRO A 86 -5.28 14.47 -2.57
C PRO A 86 -5.82 13.12 -3.06
N ILE A 87 -5.35 12.69 -4.22
CA ILE A 87 -5.59 11.35 -4.74
C ILE A 87 -4.46 10.44 -4.28
N VAL A 88 -4.80 9.44 -3.49
CA VAL A 88 -3.89 8.43 -2.97
C VAL A 88 -4.00 7.17 -3.82
N TYR A 89 -2.88 6.65 -4.29
CA TYR A 89 -2.79 5.39 -5.00
C TYR A 89 -2.14 4.33 -4.10
N ASN A 90 -2.98 3.44 -3.55
CA ASN A 90 -2.59 2.40 -2.60
C ASN A 90 -2.41 1.09 -3.36
N SER A 91 -1.17 0.69 -3.53
CA SER A 91 -0.77 -0.39 -4.43
C SER A 91 0.00 -1.49 -3.70
N SER A 92 -0.11 -2.71 -4.22
CA SER A 92 0.73 -3.82 -3.79
C SER A 92 2.21 -3.69 -4.22
N GLY A 93 2.56 -2.62 -4.95
CA GLY A 93 3.86 -2.44 -5.58
C GLY A 93 4.05 -3.22 -6.89
N TYR A 94 3.18 -4.18 -7.20
CA TYR A 94 3.29 -5.01 -8.41
C TYR A 94 2.57 -4.33 -9.58
N GLU A 95 3.22 -3.31 -10.14
CA GLU A 95 2.67 -2.42 -11.19
C GLU A 95 3.60 -2.34 -12.39
N SER A 96 3.06 -2.19 -13.60
CA SER A 96 3.90 -1.85 -14.74
C SER A 96 4.27 -0.36 -14.74
N VAL A 97 5.49 -0.04 -15.10
CA VAL A 97 5.96 1.35 -15.21
C VAL A 97 5.15 2.14 -16.23
N GLU A 98 4.72 1.49 -17.32
CA GLU A 98 3.87 2.10 -18.34
C GLU A 98 2.52 2.54 -17.78
N THR A 99 1.88 1.69 -16.96
CA THR A 99 0.62 2.01 -16.29
C THR A 99 0.80 3.18 -15.32
N LEU A 100 1.89 3.17 -14.55
CA LEU A 100 2.19 4.26 -13.62
C LEU A 100 2.44 5.60 -14.35
N ARG A 101 3.10 5.58 -15.50
CA ARG A 101 3.29 6.79 -16.32
C ARG A 101 1.98 7.42 -16.78
N MET A 102 0.93 6.64 -16.99
CA MET A 102 -0.40 7.19 -17.30
C MET A 102 -0.98 7.99 -16.11
N LEU A 103 -0.57 7.70 -14.89
CA LEU A 103 -1.01 8.37 -13.67
C LEU A 103 -0.22 9.63 -13.32
N ASP A 104 0.83 9.97 -14.10
CA ASP A 104 1.67 11.15 -13.83
C ASP A 104 0.82 12.44 -13.85
N GLY A 105 0.85 13.20 -12.74
CA GLY A 105 0.02 14.37 -12.51
C GLY A 105 -1.44 14.08 -12.09
N ALA A 106 -1.90 12.82 -12.14
CA ALA A 106 -3.23 12.43 -11.68
C ALA A 106 -3.26 11.96 -10.22
N VAL A 107 -2.16 11.43 -9.72
CA VAL A 107 -1.98 10.94 -8.35
C VAL A 107 -1.08 11.91 -7.58
N ASP A 108 -1.48 12.20 -6.35
CA ASP A 108 -0.73 13.09 -5.46
C ASP A 108 0.14 12.30 -4.49
N ILE A 109 -0.36 11.15 -4.00
CA ILE A 109 0.32 10.34 -2.98
C ILE A 109 0.37 8.89 -3.44
N TYR A 110 1.56 8.30 -3.44
CA TYR A 110 1.74 6.87 -3.63
C TYR A 110 1.99 6.15 -2.31
N LEU A 111 1.25 5.06 -2.07
CA LEU A 111 1.42 4.13 -0.96
C LEU A 111 1.73 2.72 -1.48
N PRO A 112 2.93 2.48 -2.04
CA PRO A 112 3.30 1.14 -2.50
C PRO A 112 3.70 0.24 -1.33
N ASP A 113 3.27 -1.01 -1.37
CA ASP A 113 3.88 -2.04 -0.54
C ASP A 113 5.19 -2.54 -1.18
N TYR A 114 6.25 -2.67 -0.41
CA TYR A 114 7.45 -3.42 -0.78
C TYR A 114 7.52 -4.68 0.06
N LYS A 115 7.01 -5.81 -0.49
CA LYS A 115 6.67 -7.01 0.29
C LYS A 115 7.82 -7.98 0.46
N TYR A 116 8.61 -8.22 -0.59
CA TYR A 116 9.68 -9.22 -0.65
C TYR A 116 10.86 -8.71 -1.45
N ILE A 117 12.05 -9.19 -1.08
CA ILE A 117 13.25 -9.05 -1.91
C ILE A 117 13.75 -10.44 -2.38
N ASP A 118 13.30 -11.51 -1.74
CA ASP A 118 13.60 -12.87 -2.16
C ASP A 118 12.57 -13.37 -3.19
N PRO A 119 13.01 -13.69 -4.45
CA PRO A 119 12.10 -14.18 -5.50
C PRO A 119 11.39 -15.49 -5.15
N ASN A 120 12.01 -16.35 -4.33
CA ASN A 120 11.39 -17.60 -3.93
C ASN A 120 10.26 -17.36 -2.91
N MET A 121 10.46 -16.43 -1.98
CA MET A 121 9.41 -16.01 -1.05
C MET A 121 8.28 -15.32 -1.80
N ALA A 122 8.57 -14.45 -2.75
CA ALA A 122 7.58 -13.80 -3.60
C ALA A 122 6.74 -14.81 -4.40
N ALA A 123 7.39 -15.79 -5.02
CA ALA A 123 6.71 -16.90 -5.72
C ALA A 123 5.82 -17.72 -4.78
N MET A 124 6.35 -18.10 -3.62
CA MET A 124 5.65 -18.95 -2.65
C MET A 124 4.45 -18.23 -2.00
N LEU A 125 4.61 -16.96 -1.61
CA LEU A 125 3.62 -16.23 -0.82
C LEU A 125 2.65 -15.40 -1.65
N SER A 126 3.02 -15.00 -2.87
CA SER A 126 2.17 -14.12 -3.71
C SER A 126 2.04 -14.57 -5.17
N GLY A 127 2.70 -15.67 -5.55
CA GLY A 127 2.61 -16.22 -6.91
C GLY A 127 3.36 -15.43 -7.98
N ALA A 128 4.24 -14.51 -7.60
CA ALA A 128 4.97 -13.63 -8.51
C ALA A 128 6.47 -13.65 -8.19
N ARG A 129 7.23 -14.49 -8.90
CA ARG A 129 8.68 -14.63 -8.67
C ARG A 129 9.47 -13.37 -9.00
N ASP A 130 8.99 -12.59 -9.95
CA ASP A 130 9.57 -11.35 -10.44
C ASP A 130 9.16 -10.12 -9.60
N TYR A 131 8.37 -10.32 -8.53
CA TYR A 131 7.89 -9.24 -7.67
C TYR A 131 8.99 -8.26 -7.22
N PRO A 132 10.18 -8.72 -6.76
CA PRO A 132 11.21 -7.81 -6.26
C PRO A 132 11.66 -6.78 -7.30
N ASP A 133 11.85 -7.21 -8.55
CA ASP A 133 12.32 -6.34 -9.64
C ASP A 133 11.18 -5.43 -10.13
N VAL A 134 9.97 -5.99 -10.29
CA VAL A 134 8.79 -5.23 -10.71
C VAL A 134 8.44 -4.17 -9.67
N ALA A 135 8.40 -4.52 -8.39
CA ALA A 135 8.07 -3.59 -7.31
C ALA A 135 9.14 -2.49 -7.17
N HIS A 136 10.41 -2.83 -7.30
CA HIS A 136 11.48 -1.85 -7.27
C HIS A 136 11.34 -0.82 -8.41
N ALA A 137 11.12 -1.27 -9.64
CA ALA A 137 10.93 -0.38 -10.79
C ALA A 137 9.67 0.49 -10.64
N ALA A 138 8.58 -0.09 -10.12
CA ALA A 138 7.33 0.62 -9.85
C ALA A 138 7.52 1.71 -8.79
N ILE A 139 8.18 1.39 -7.66
CA ILE A 139 8.46 2.36 -6.60
C ILE A 139 9.35 3.48 -7.12
N ALA A 140 10.38 3.16 -7.91
CA ALA A 140 11.25 4.17 -8.53
C ALA A 140 10.46 5.15 -9.40
N GLU A 141 9.50 4.65 -10.20
CA GLU A 141 8.63 5.50 -11.00
C GLU A 141 7.68 6.35 -10.14
N MET A 142 7.10 5.79 -9.06
CA MET A 142 6.24 6.52 -8.12
C MET A 142 7.03 7.65 -7.43
N VAL A 143 8.25 7.37 -6.97
CA VAL A 143 9.15 8.36 -6.38
C VAL A 143 9.53 9.43 -7.41
N ARG A 144 9.79 9.07 -8.68
CA ARG A 144 10.04 10.05 -9.75
C ARG A 144 8.88 11.03 -9.91
N GLN A 145 7.63 10.55 -9.80
CA GLN A 145 6.43 11.37 -10.01
C GLN A 145 6.14 12.31 -8.85
N THR A 146 6.24 11.85 -7.61
CA THR A 146 5.77 12.60 -6.45
C THR A 146 6.86 13.00 -5.47
N GLY A 147 7.99 12.30 -5.45
CA GLY A 147 9.13 12.58 -4.58
C GLY A 147 8.89 12.27 -3.11
N ALA A 148 9.65 12.95 -2.25
CA ALA A 148 9.50 12.88 -0.80
C ALA A 148 8.18 13.53 -0.34
N PRO A 149 7.64 13.13 0.83
CA PRO A 149 6.41 13.67 1.35
C PRO A 149 6.44 15.17 1.58
N VAL A 150 5.33 15.81 1.20
CA VAL A 150 5.00 17.20 1.52
C VAL A 150 3.76 17.20 2.40
N TYR A 151 3.82 17.88 3.53
CA TYR A 151 2.75 17.92 4.52
C TYR A 151 2.14 19.32 4.60
N ASP A 152 0.86 19.39 4.97
CA ASP A 152 0.21 20.63 5.34
C ASP A 152 0.56 21.04 6.79
N GLU A 153 0.01 22.17 7.24
CA GLU A 153 0.18 22.71 8.60
C GLU A 153 -0.35 21.79 9.72
N ASN A 154 -1.21 20.84 9.39
CA ASN A 154 -1.79 19.85 10.30
C ASN A 154 -1.05 18.50 10.28
N GLY A 155 0.04 18.39 9.50
CA GLY A 155 0.80 17.18 9.33
C GLY A 155 0.14 16.15 8.40
N MET A 156 -0.85 16.56 7.62
CA MET A 156 -1.46 15.70 6.61
C MET A 156 -0.61 15.68 5.35
N MET A 157 -0.40 14.50 4.80
CA MET A 157 0.36 14.34 3.56
C MET A 157 -0.44 14.83 2.37
N MET A 158 0.11 15.79 1.65
CA MET A 158 -0.54 16.39 0.47
C MET A 158 0.04 15.86 -0.83
N ARG A 159 1.28 15.42 -0.82
CA ARG A 159 2.00 14.87 -1.96
C ARG A 159 3.16 13.99 -1.49
N GLY A 160 3.58 13.04 -2.33
CA GLY A 160 4.81 12.26 -2.12
C GLY A 160 4.60 10.76 -2.17
N THR A 161 5.66 10.03 -1.83
CA THR A 161 5.65 8.56 -1.72
C THR A 161 5.95 8.14 -0.28
N LEU A 162 5.16 7.19 0.23
CA LEU A 162 5.38 6.53 1.52
C LEU A 162 5.39 5.01 1.27
N ILE A 163 6.57 4.40 1.37
CA ILE A 163 6.72 2.95 1.14
C ILE A 163 6.22 2.19 2.36
N ARG A 164 5.41 1.15 2.15
CA ARG A 164 4.89 0.31 3.22
C ARG A 164 5.56 -1.06 3.19
N HIS A 165 5.93 -1.55 4.37
CA HIS A 165 6.48 -2.88 4.54
C HIS A 165 5.82 -3.62 5.69
N LEU A 166 5.14 -4.74 5.37
CA LEU A 166 4.57 -5.65 6.37
C LEU A 166 5.59 -6.71 6.74
N VAL A 167 6.02 -6.70 8.00
CA VAL A 167 6.92 -7.73 8.53
C VAL A 167 6.18 -9.04 8.67
N LEU A 168 6.66 -10.08 7.99
CA LEU A 168 6.05 -11.39 7.99
C LEU A 168 6.76 -12.36 8.97
N PRO A 169 6.03 -13.32 9.56
CA PRO A 169 6.59 -14.30 10.47
C PRO A 169 7.74 -15.09 9.83
N GLY A 170 8.89 -15.15 10.51
CA GLY A 170 10.07 -15.89 10.02
C GLY A 170 10.88 -15.19 8.94
N LEU A 171 10.42 -14.05 8.38
CA LEU A 171 11.06 -13.36 7.26
C LEU A 171 11.80 -12.07 7.68
N THR A 172 12.26 -11.97 8.93
CA THR A 172 12.97 -10.77 9.42
C THR A 172 14.24 -10.45 8.62
N GLY A 173 14.93 -11.46 8.09
CA GLY A 173 16.10 -11.26 7.23
C GLY A 173 15.74 -10.64 5.88
N ASP A 174 14.59 -11.01 5.32
CA ASP A 174 14.07 -10.41 4.09
C ASP A 174 13.65 -8.95 4.32
N SER A 175 12.94 -8.70 5.43
CA SER A 175 12.57 -7.35 5.86
C SER A 175 13.75 -6.42 6.01
N ILE A 176 14.86 -6.88 6.63
CA ILE A 176 16.09 -6.08 6.77
C ILE A 176 16.66 -5.73 5.39
N ARG A 177 16.76 -6.69 4.47
CA ARG A 177 17.26 -6.43 3.11
C ARG A 177 16.37 -5.46 2.32
N ILE A 178 15.05 -5.48 2.58
CA ILE A 178 14.13 -4.49 2.00
C ILE A 178 14.46 -3.09 2.54
N LEU A 179 14.66 -2.94 3.85
CA LEU A 179 15.01 -1.65 4.45
C LEU A 179 16.38 -1.15 3.95
N GLU A 180 17.38 -2.04 3.80
CA GLU A 180 18.67 -1.72 3.17
C GLU A 180 18.43 -1.16 1.76
N ARG A 181 17.66 -1.87 0.94
CA ARG A 181 17.36 -1.47 -0.43
C ARG A 181 16.64 -0.13 -0.51
N ILE A 182 15.70 0.13 0.40
CA ILE A 182 14.99 1.42 0.46
C ILE A 182 15.97 2.55 0.83
N CYS A 183 16.85 2.31 1.81
CA CYS A 183 17.83 3.29 2.24
C CYS A 183 18.79 3.67 1.10
N ASP A 184 19.25 2.68 0.34
CA ASP A 184 20.22 2.87 -0.74
C ASP A 184 19.60 3.52 -1.98
N ASP A 185 18.43 3.04 -2.41
CA ASP A 185 17.85 3.39 -3.72
C ASP A 185 16.80 4.53 -3.63
N PHE A 186 16.22 4.79 -2.45
CA PHE A 186 15.17 5.79 -2.26
C PHE A 186 15.46 6.73 -1.08
N PRO A 187 16.59 7.44 -1.09
CA PRO A 187 16.98 8.32 0.02
C PRO A 187 15.92 9.41 0.28
N GLY A 188 15.56 9.61 1.55
CA GLY A 188 14.56 10.58 1.97
C GLY A 188 13.11 10.14 1.78
N ILE A 189 12.86 8.92 1.30
CA ILE A 189 11.51 8.36 1.25
C ILE A 189 11.22 7.59 2.54
N PRO A 190 10.20 8.00 3.32
CA PRO A 190 9.87 7.34 4.58
C PRO A 190 9.24 5.96 4.37
N VAL A 191 9.34 5.14 5.43
CA VAL A 191 8.79 3.78 5.45
C VAL A 191 7.73 3.66 6.53
N SER A 192 6.56 3.09 6.20
CA SER A 192 5.61 2.58 7.18
C SER A 192 5.92 1.12 7.47
N LEU A 193 6.53 0.86 8.63
CA LEU A 193 6.85 -0.48 9.08
C LEU A 193 5.67 -1.07 9.85
N MET A 194 5.01 -2.06 9.23
CA MET A 194 3.79 -2.68 9.75
C MET A 194 4.09 -4.00 10.45
N GLY A 195 3.66 -4.15 11.71
CA GLY A 195 3.77 -5.37 12.51
C GLY A 195 2.46 -6.14 12.67
N GLN A 196 1.39 -5.69 12.04
CA GLN A 196 0.01 -6.15 12.25
C GLN A 196 -0.39 -7.39 11.41
N TYR A 197 0.57 -8.22 11.03
CA TYR A 197 0.26 -9.45 10.31
C TYR A 197 -0.72 -10.34 11.11
N THR A 198 -1.85 -10.67 10.48
CA THR A 198 -2.82 -11.63 10.99
C THR A 198 -3.01 -12.73 9.94
N PRO A 199 -2.82 -14.02 10.30
CA PRO A 199 -3.06 -15.13 9.39
C PRO A 199 -4.49 -15.11 8.89
N CYS A 200 -4.65 -15.21 7.58
CA CYS A 200 -5.97 -15.36 6.93
C CYS A 200 -5.83 -16.15 5.62
N GLY A 201 -6.95 -16.54 5.04
CA GLY A 201 -6.97 -17.29 3.80
C GLY A 201 -6.10 -18.56 3.86
N ARG A 202 -5.26 -18.78 2.86
CA ARG A 202 -4.36 -19.94 2.76
C ARG A 202 -3.24 -19.94 3.79
N ALA A 203 -2.91 -18.79 4.36
CA ALA A 203 -1.87 -18.69 5.39
C ALA A 203 -2.24 -19.44 6.68
N LEU A 204 -3.52 -19.64 6.97
CA LEU A 204 -4.00 -20.41 8.14
C LEU A 204 -3.52 -21.87 8.15
N THR A 205 -3.24 -22.44 7.00
CA THR A 205 -2.78 -23.84 6.85
C THR A 205 -1.33 -23.94 6.39
N MET A 206 -0.62 -22.80 6.29
CA MET A 206 0.75 -22.76 5.81
C MET A 206 1.73 -22.67 7.00
N PRO A 207 2.58 -23.71 7.22
CA PRO A 207 3.51 -23.71 8.34
C PRO A 207 4.39 -22.47 8.37
N GLY A 208 4.45 -21.81 9.54
CA GLY A 208 5.21 -20.58 9.76
C GLY A 208 4.46 -19.31 9.42
N MET A 209 3.44 -19.36 8.55
CA MET A 209 2.55 -18.23 8.24
C MET A 209 1.22 -18.30 9.02
N ASP A 210 0.95 -19.37 9.73
CA ASP A 210 -0.25 -19.68 10.52
C ASP A 210 -0.27 -19.01 11.89
N ARG A 211 0.65 -18.09 12.15
CA ARG A 211 0.81 -17.38 13.43
C ARG A 211 1.01 -15.88 13.22
N LYS A 212 0.67 -15.09 14.22
CA LYS A 212 1.06 -13.68 14.28
C LYS A 212 2.59 -13.54 14.39
N ILE A 213 3.11 -12.38 14.02
CA ILE A 213 4.52 -12.05 14.20
C ILE A 213 4.86 -12.01 15.71
N ARG A 214 6.03 -12.50 16.07
CA ARG A 214 6.54 -12.42 17.45
C ARG A 214 7.11 -11.03 17.73
N LYS A 215 6.97 -10.55 18.96
CA LYS A 215 7.55 -9.26 19.39
C LYS A 215 9.04 -9.13 19.05
N LYS A 216 9.83 -10.21 19.24
CA LYS A 216 11.26 -10.25 18.92
C LYS A 216 11.55 -10.11 17.41
N GLU A 217 10.68 -10.66 16.55
CA GLU A 217 10.84 -10.56 15.09
C GLU A 217 10.64 -9.11 14.66
N TYR A 218 9.56 -8.47 15.12
CA TYR A 218 9.29 -7.06 14.81
C TYR A 218 10.37 -6.13 15.39
N ALA A 219 10.71 -6.31 16.67
CA ALA A 219 11.71 -5.48 17.33
C ALA A 219 13.08 -5.52 16.64
N ARG A 220 13.46 -6.68 16.07
CA ARG A 220 14.71 -6.81 15.31
C ARG A 220 14.71 -5.96 14.03
N VAL A 221 13.59 -5.96 13.30
CA VAL A 221 13.46 -5.17 12.06
C VAL A 221 13.39 -3.67 12.39
N LEU A 222 12.65 -3.33 13.46
CA LEU A 222 12.54 -1.95 13.93
C LEU A 222 13.90 -1.40 14.40
N ALA A 223 14.65 -2.16 15.16
CA ALA A 223 15.99 -1.77 15.59
C ALA A 223 16.95 -1.53 14.41
N TYR A 224 16.81 -2.32 13.35
CA TYR A 224 17.57 -2.09 12.12
C TYR A 224 17.15 -0.78 11.43
N MET A 225 15.84 -0.54 11.26
CA MET A 225 15.29 0.70 10.69
C MET A 225 15.85 1.95 11.42
N GLU A 226 15.88 1.89 12.76
CA GLU A 226 16.45 2.96 13.60
C GLU A 226 17.96 3.12 13.41
N ALA A 227 18.70 2.01 13.37
CA ALA A 227 20.14 2.03 13.24
C ALA A 227 20.64 2.62 11.92
N VAL A 228 19.86 2.43 10.82
CA VAL A 228 20.20 3.02 9.51
C VAL A 228 19.59 4.41 9.31
N GLY A 229 18.87 4.94 10.30
CA GLY A 229 18.28 6.28 10.24
C GLY A 229 17.13 6.43 9.24
N LEU A 230 16.45 5.34 8.88
CA LEU A 230 15.26 5.39 8.03
C LEU A 230 14.10 6.03 8.79
N ASP A 231 13.60 7.12 8.24
CA ASP A 231 12.46 7.84 8.79
C ASP A 231 11.13 7.14 8.47
N GLY A 232 10.08 7.41 9.23
CA GLY A 232 8.75 6.89 8.92
C GLY A 232 7.88 6.51 10.11
N TYR A 233 6.89 5.65 9.83
CA TYR A 233 5.82 5.28 10.75
C TYR A 233 6.02 3.85 11.28
N ARG A 234 5.59 3.65 12.52
CA ARG A 234 5.64 2.36 13.22
C ARG A 234 4.24 2.00 13.65
N GLN A 235 3.76 0.84 13.23
CA GLN A 235 2.45 0.37 13.68
C GLN A 235 2.63 -0.65 14.80
N GLU A 236 1.95 -0.42 15.94
CA GLU A 236 2.01 -1.31 17.07
C GLU A 236 1.39 -2.69 16.77
N LEU A 237 1.95 -3.74 17.39
CA LEU A 237 1.57 -5.13 17.17
C LEU A 237 0.11 -5.49 17.56
N GLY A 238 -0.62 -4.57 18.17
CA GLY A 238 -2.01 -4.75 18.60
C GLY A 238 -3.07 -4.00 17.81
N ALA A 239 -2.69 -3.20 16.80
CA ALA A 239 -3.61 -2.32 16.09
C ALA A 239 -4.62 -3.03 15.16
N ALA A 240 -4.48 -4.33 14.94
CA ALA A 240 -5.32 -5.12 14.05
C ALA A 240 -6.32 -6.03 14.80
N ASP A 241 -7.04 -5.50 15.77
CA ASP A 241 -8.17 -6.25 16.35
C ASP A 241 -9.42 -6.02 15.49
N GLY A 242 -9.64 -6.95 14.54
CA GLY A 242 -10.97 -7.29 13.99
C GLY A 242 -11.78 -6.21 13.26
N ALA A 243 -11.41 -4.94 13.33
CA ALA A 243 -12.22 -3.83 12.83
C ALA A 243 -12.07 -3.53 11.33
N PHE A 244 -11.22 -4.27 10.61
CA PHE A 244 -10.82 -3.97 9.23
C PHE A 244 -11.06 -5.10 8.22
N ILE A 245 -11.87 -6.10 8.56
CA ILE A 245 -12.30 -7.11 7.57
C ILE A 245 -13.73 -6.73 7.15
N PRO A 246 -13.93 -6.25 5.89
CA PRO A 246 -15.28 -6.01 5.37
C PRO A 246 -16.04 -7.31 5.18
#